data_df4e1b740bb797f559a285a00ef479cd
#
_entry.id   df4e1b740bb797f559a285a00ef479cd
#
_cell.length_a   1.000
_cell.length_b   1.000
_cell.length_c   1.000
_cell.angle_alpha   90.00
_cell.angle_beta   90.00
_cell.angle_gamma   90.00
#
_symmetry.space_group_name_H-M   'P 1'
#
loop_
_entity.id
_entity.type
_entity.pdbx_description
1 polymer ?
#
loop_
_entity_poly.entity_id
_entity_poly.type
_entity_poly.pdbx_seq_one_letter_code
_entity_poly.pdbx_strand_id
1 'polypeptide(L)'
;MGKTSLKKIIFENSNPKLLLKESLEPTCGIETTDYNWLDINLSIFDISGQEINSFLKEGEKQIKAFERANIVIYMFDYESIREISQEIIEEIENIYKIIMKINSKSKLILIYNKIDLNPQLLQENLSLLTDQIQNLINLKIKPDIYFTSIKQEFIYSIHNTFSEILSSFSEKTSKIKKILEKQIKDYSNVLCLVIDDQNKVITQSKSQKNKINLIYDSFVIFYRLWEENKLDSYLYNESHLFKSNDKIRIVKISRLKFLRSNLTYLVVLSESFNEIKLDELIHNILEDFINNFANKS
;
A
#
# COMPACT_ATOMS: atom_id res chain seq x y z
N MET A 1 11.52 -12.97 -3.88
CA MET A 1 10.66 -11.85 -4.34
C MET A 1 9.76 -11.24 -3.26
N GLY A 2 9.27 -11.97 -2.24
CA GLY A 2 8.52 -11.41 -1.08
C GLY A 2 7.02 -11.19 -1.29
N LYS A 3 6.37 -11.88 -2.23
CA LYS A 3 4.91 -11.80 -2.47
C LYS A 3 4.10 -12.10 -1.20
N THR A 4 4.36 -13.23 -0.58
CA THR A 4 3.69 -13.68 0.65
C THR A 4 3.89 -12.69 1.81
N SER A 5 5.08 -12.07 1.92
CA SER A 5 5.33 -11.04 2.93
C SER A 5 4.47 -9.81 2.72
N LEU A 6 4.32 -9.32 1.47
CA LEU A 6 3.44 -8.19 1.17
C LEU A 6 1.98 -8.53 1.47
N LYS A 7 1.51 -9.72 1.06
CA LYS A 7 0.15 -10.22 1.36
C LYS A 7 -0.10 -10.18 2.86
N LYS A 8 0.81 -10.74 3.66
CA LYS A 8 0.68 -10.77 5.12
C LYS A 8 0.67 -9.38 5.76
N ILE A 9 1.49 -8.44 5.28
CA ILE A 9 1.51 -7.08 5.82
C ILE A 9 0.19 -6.37 5.55
N ILE A 10 -0.30 -6.41 4.31
CA ILE A 10 -1.48 -5.63 3.90
C ILE A 10 -2.79 -6.23 4.39
N PHE A 11 -2.96 -7.54 4.24
CA PHE A 11 -4.25 -8.18 4.46
C PHE A 11 -4.35 -8.90 5.81
N GLU A 12 -3.22 -9.33 6.37
CA GLU A 12 -3.17 -10.06 7.64
C GLU A 12 -2.56 -9.21 8.77
N ASN A 13 -2.19 -7.97 8.47
CA ASN A 13 -1.63 -7.01 9.43
C ASN A 13 -0.39 -7.54 10.18
N SER A 14 0.42 -8.36 9.50
CA SER A 14 1.61 -8.97 10.08
C SER A 14 2.70 -7.92 10.29
N ASN A 15 3.42 -8.04 11.41
CA ASN A 15 4.52 -7.13 11.73
C ASN A 15 5.70 -7.34 10.78
N PRO A 16 6.14 -6.32 10.03
CA PRO A 16 7.27 -6.43 9.11
C PRO A 16 8.58 -6.89 9.75
N LYS A 17 8.84 -6.49 11.00
CA LYS A 17 10.05 -6.90 11.73
C LYS A 17 10.09 -8.40 11.99
N LEU A 18 8.94 -9.01 12.25
CA LEU A 18 8.85 -10.46 12.45
C LEU A 18 9.08 -11.16 11.13
N LEU A 19 8.42 -10.71 10.06
CA LEU A 19 8.57 -11.27 8.72
C LEU A 19 10.01 -11.20 8.16
N LEU A 20 10.80 -10.21 8.59
CA LEU A 20 12.22 -10.12 8.23
C LEU A 20 13.09 -11.17 8.95
N LYS A 21 12.63 -11.70 10.09
CA LYS A 21 13.33 -12.72 10.88
C LYS A 21 12.87 -14.13 10.55
N GLU A 22 11.66 -14.27 10.01
CA GLU A 22 11.06 -15.56 9.68
C GLU A 22 11.48 -16.01 8.28
N SER A 23 11.83 -17.29 8.15
CA SER A 23 11.94 -17.95 6.84
C SER A 23 10.54 -18.39 6.44
N LEU A 24 9.90 -17.65 5.54
CA LEU A 24 8.61 -18.07 4.98
C LEU A 24 8.80 -19.25 4.03
N GLU A 25 7.94 -20.24 4.14
CA GLU A 25 7.91 -21.34 3.19
C GLU A 25 7.49 -20.84 1.80
N PRO A 26 8.09 -21.36 0.72
CA PRO A 26 7.68 -21.03 -0.63
C PRO A 26 6.23 -21.45 -0.91
N THR A 27 5.46 -20.58 -1.54
CA THR A 27 4.12 -20.91 -2.03
C THR A 27 4.20 -22.03 -3.08
N CYS A 28 3.36 -23.05 -2.96
CA CYS A 28 3.23 -24.13 -3.94
C CYS A 28 1.91 -23.97 -4.72
N GLY A 29 1.98 -24.04 -6.04
CA GLY A 29 0.80 -23.94 -6.90
C GLY A 29 0.12 -22.56 -6.84
N ILE A 30 -1.20 -22.56 -6.63
CA ILE A 30 -2.03 -21.37 -6.41
C ILE A 30 -2.65 -21.48 -5.03
N GLU A 31 -2.33 -20.54 -4.16
CA GLU A 31 -3.05 -20.35 -2.90
C GLU A 31 -4.11 -19.26 -3.07
N THR A 32 -5.34 -19.56 -2.69
CA THR A 32 -6.45 -18.61 -2.73
C THR A 32 -6.84 -18.23 -1.32
N THR A 33 -6.91 -16.91 -1.07
CA THR A 33 -7.34 -16.37 0.23
C THR A 33 -8.31 -15.22 -0.01
N ASP A 34 -9.43 -15.23 0.71
CA ASP A 34 -10.44 -14.18 0.62
C ASP A 34 -10.30 -13.20 1.78
N TYR A 35 -10.38 -11.93 1.46
CA TYR A 35 -10.29 -10.82 2.42
C TYR A 35 -11.43 -9.84 2.22
N ASN A 36 -11.97 -9.33 3.32
CA ASN A 36 -12.88 -8.18 3.29
C ASN A 36 -12.07 -6.88 3.34
N TRP A 37 -12.38 -5.96 2.43
CA TRP A 37 -11.77 -4.64 2.37
C TRP A 37 -12.87 -3.58 2.20
N LEU A 38 -13.32 -3.00 3.31
CA LEU A 38 -14.42 -2.03 3.37
C LEU A 38 -15.69 -2.50 2.65
N ASP A 39 -15.88 -2.05 1.41
CA ASP A 39 -17.05 -2.31 0.57
C ASP A 39 -16.83 -3.37 -0.51
N ILE A 40 -15.66 -4.00 -0.53
CA ILE A 40 -15.32 -5.03 -1.52
C ILE A 40 -14.83 -6.31 -0.86
N ASN A 41 -15.14 -7.44 -1.48
CA ASN A 41 -14.54 -8.73 -1.17
C ASN A 41 -13.41 -9.00 -2.17
N LEU A 42 -12.24 -9.30 -1.66
CA LEU A 42 -11.04 -9.56 -2.45
C LEU A 42 -10.69 -11.04 -2.38
N SER A 43 -10.58 -11.69 -3.53
CA SER A 43 -9.97 -13.01 -3.64
C SER A 43 -8.55 -12.85 -4.18
N ILE A 44 -7.57 -13.21 -3.38
CA ILE A 44 -6.14 -13.12 -3.73
C ILE A 44 -5.63 -14.49 -4.13
N PHE A 45 -5.12 -14.59 -5.34
CA PHE A 45 -4.46 -15.78 -5.88
C PHE A 45 -2.96 -15.56 -5.80
N ASP A 46 -2.30 -16.17 -4.82
CA ASP A 46 -0.83 -16.14 -4.68
C ASP A 46 -0.25 -17.29 -5.49
N ILE A 47 0.36 -16.98 -6.63
CA ILE A 47 0.91 -17.95 -7.57
C ILE A 47 2.39 -18.20 -7.24
N SER A 48 2.79 -19.47 -7.17
CA SER A 48 4.19 -19.88 -6.99
C SER A 48 5.10 -19.25 -8.03
N GLY A 49 6.13 -18.51 -7.57
CA GLY A 49 7.14 -17.96 -8.48
C GLY A 49 8.02 -19.02 -9.13
N GLN A 50 8.22 -20.17 -8.47
CA GLN A 50 8.99 -21.29 -9.04
C GLN A 50 8.25 -22.02 -10.15
N GLU A 51 6.92 -21.96 -10.16
CA GLU A 51 6.07 -22.63 -11.13
C GLU A 51 5.50 -21.68 -12.19
N ILE A 52 5.94 -20.42 -12.24
CA ILE A 52 5.36 -19.40 -13.13
C ILE A 52 5.31 -19.89 -14.59
N ASN A 53 6.36 -20.54 -15.06
CA ASN A 53 6.42 -21.09 -16.41
C ASN A 53 5.31 -22.14 -16.71
N SER A 54 4.78 -22.82 -15.70
CA SER A 54 3.65 -23.73 -15.87
C SER A 54 2.33 -23.00 -16.04
N PHE A 55 2.19 -21.81 -15.46
CA PHE A 55 1.02 -20.95 -15.58
C PHE A 55 1.03 -20.08 -16.86
N LEU A 56 2.21 -19.89 -17.46
CA LEU A 56 2.35 -19.17 -18.72
C LEU A 56 2.09 -20.08 -19.94
N LYS A 57 2.12 -21.41 -19.77
CA LYS A 57 1.76 -22.36 -20.83
C LYS A 57 0.24 -22.43 -21.00
N GLU A 58 -0.22 -22.59 -22.24
CA GLU A 58 -1.64 -22.79 -22.54
C GLU A 58 -2.21 -24.01 -21.81
N GLY A 59 -3.42 -23.87 -21.27
CA GLY A 59 -4.11 -24.93 -20.57
C GLY A 59 -4.96 -24.45 -19.40
N GLU A 60 -5.52 -25.41 -18.66
CA GLU A 60 -6.42 -25.13 -17.54
C GLU A 60 -5.78 -24.27 -16.42
N LYS A 61 -4.49 -24.48 -16.14
CA LYS A 61 -3.78 -23.69 -15.13
C LYS A 61 -3.74 -22.21 -15.49
N GLN A 62 -3.47 -21.88 -16.76
CA GLN A 62 -3.44 -20.52 -17.25
C GLN A 62 -4.81 -19.86 -17.14
N ILE A 63 -5.87 -20.54 -17.60
CA ILE A 63 -7.25 -20.04 -17.52
C ILE A 63 -7.60 -19.79 -16.04
N LYS A 64 -7.38 -20.77 -15.17
CA LYS A 64 -7.66 -20.65 -13.73
C LYS A 64 -6.95 -19.44 -13.08
N ALA A 65 -5.73 -19.15 -13.49
CA ALA A 65 -4.94 -18.03 -12.94
C ALA A 65 -5.42 -16.65 -13.40
N PHE A 66 -5.88 -16.51 -14.66
CA PHE A 66 -6.09 -15.19 -15.28
C PHE A 66 -7.53 -14.85 -15.65
N GLU A 67 -8.43 -15.84 -15.82
CA GLU A 67 -9.79 -15.62 -16.31
C GLU A 67 -10.61 -14.62 -15.47
N ARG A 68 -10.51 -14.74 -14.15
CA ARG A 68 -11.29 -13.93 -13.19
C ARG A 68 -10.49 -12.80 -12.54
N ALA A 69 -9.24 -12.63 -12.90
CA ALA A 69 -8.41 -11.58 -12.31
C ALA A 69 -8.88 -10.20 -12.77
N ASN A 70 -9.15 -9.29 -11.83
CA ASN A 70 -9.35 -7.87 -12.15
C ASN A 70 -7.99 -7.15 -12.26
N ILE A 71 -7.03 -7.60 -11.45
CA ILE A 71 -5.65 -7.11 -11.43
C ILE A 71 -4.72 -8.31 -11.46
N VAL A 72 -3.67 -8.21 -12.23
CA VAL A 72 -2.52 -9.11 -12.20
C VAL A 72 -1.32 -8.30 -11.71
N ILE A 73 -0.75 -8.69 -10.58
CA ILE A 73 0.44 -8.06 -10.03
C ILE A 73 1.63 -8.96 -10.32
N TYR A 74 2.56 -8.47 -11.13
CA TYR A 74 3.85 -9.11 -11.31
C TYR A 74 4.90 -8.43 -10.43
N MET A 75 5.59 -9.21 -9.61
CA MET A 75 6.57 -8.71 -8.67
C MET A 75 7.97 -9.21 -9.01
N PHE A 76 8.92 -8.30 -9.01
CA PHE A 76 10.35 -8.57 -9.16
C PHE A 76 11.15 -7.72 -8.17
N ASP A 77 12.44 -8.01 -7.98
CA ASP A 77 13.31 -7.26 -7.09
C ASP A 77 14.63 -6.87 -7.77
N TYR A 78 15.42 -6.07 -7.06
CA TYR A 78 16.69 -5.55 -7.57
C TYR A 78 17.66 -6.65 -8.01
N GLU A 79 17.78 -7.72 -7.24
CA GLU A 79 18.68 -8.82 -7.55
C GLU A 79 18.25 -9.51 -8.84
N SER A 80 16.95 -9.80 -8.96
CA SER A 80 16.38 -10.45 -10.14
C SER A 80 16.58 -9.62 -11.42
N ILE A 81 16.30 -8.30 -11.36
CA ILE A 81 16.42 -7.48 -12.57
C ILE A 81 17.87 -7.28 -13.00
N ARG A 82 18.80 -7.27 -12.06
CA ARG A 82 20.22 -7.13 -12.35
C ARG A 82 20.80 -8.37 -13.02
N GLU A 83 20.36 -9.56 -12.61
CA GLU A 83 20.93 -10.83 -13.06
C GLU A 83 20.23 -11.39 -14.30
N ILE A 84 18.90 -11.24 -14.39
CA ILE A 84 18.06 -11.89 -15.39
C ILE A 84 17.08 -10.91 -16.05
N SER A 85 17.51 -9.69 -16.33
CA SER A 85 16.64 -8.61 -16.82
C SER A 85 15.85 -8.98 -18.09
N GLN A 86 16.46 -9.68 -19.04
CA GLN A 86 15.81 -10.08 -20.28
C GLN A 86 14.68 -11.09 -20.04
N GLU A 87 14.91 -12.09 -19.20
CA GLU A 87 13.88 -13.08 -18.83
C GLU A 87 12.67 -12.44 -18.16
N ILE A 88 12.91 -11.49 -17.24
CA ILE A 88 11.84 -10.74 -16.57
C ILE A 88 11.00 -9.94 -17.59
N ILE A 89 11.65 -9.28 -18.54
CA ILE A 89 10.96 -8.52 -19.59
C ILE A 89 10.08 -9.47 -20.42
N GLU A 90 10.63 -10.60 -20.86
CA GLU A 90 9.90 -11.60 -21.60
C GLU A 90 8.70 -12.20 -20.82
N GLU A 91 8.88 -12.46 -19.53
CA GLU A 91 7.79 -12.90 -18.64
C GLU A 91 6.68 -11.84 -18.55
N ILE A 92 7.03 -10.57 -18.33
CA ILE A 92 6.06 -9.46 -18.28
C ILE A 92 5.28 -9.35 -19.60
N GLU A 93 5.96 -9.41 -20.73
CA GLU A 93 5.33 -9.35 -22.06
C GLU A 93 4.42 -10.56 -22.31
N ASN A 94 4.82 -11.75 -21.89
CA ASN A 94 4.01 -12.95 -22.00
C ASN A 94 2.76 -12.87 -21.11
N ILE A 95 2.90 -12.45 -19.86
CA ILE A 95 1.75 -12.21 -18.96
C ILE A 95 0.78 -11.22 -19.58
N TYR A 96 1.28 -10.10 -20.11
CA TYR A 96 0.43 -9.13 -20.79
C TYR A 96 -0.33 -9.73 -22.00
N LYS A 97 0.33 -10.51 -22.85
CA LYS A 97 -0.31 -11.21 -23.98
C LYS A 97 -1.41 -12.16 -23.50
N ILE A 98 -1.15 -12.92 -22.43
CA ILE A 98 -2.11 -13.84 -21.81
C ILE A 98 -3.33 -13.07 -21.28
N ILE A 99 -3.11 -11.99 -20.54
CA ILE A 99 -4.17 -11.13 -20.01
C ILE A 99 -5.04 -10.62 -21.16
N MET A 100 -4.44 -10.09 -22.23
CA MET A 100 -5.17 -9.56 -23.38
C MET A 100 -5.98 -10.65 -24.09
N LYS A 101 -5.50 -11.91 -24.10
CA LYS A 101 -6.19 -13.06 -24.72
C LYS A 101 -7.35 -13.57 -23.85
N ILE A 102 -7.15 -13.71 -22.54
CA ILE A 102 -8.10 -14.37 -21.62
C ILE A 102 -9.09 -13.37 -21.01
N ASN A 103 -8.59 -12.25 -20.51
CA ASN A 103 -9.40 -11.22 -19.85
C ASN A 103 -8.82 -9.81 -20.08
N SER A 104 -9.14 -9.24 -21.21
CA SER A 104 -8.62 -7.92 -21.63
C SER A 104 -9.02 -6.75 -20.72
N LYS A 105 -9.93 -6.97 -19.76
CA LYS A 105 -10.31 -5.96 -18.75
C LYS A 105 -9.38 -5.97 -17.53
N SER A 106 -8.56 -7.01 -17.39
CA SER A 106 -7.59 -7.08 -16.28
C SER A 106 -6.50 -6.04 -16.47
N LYS A 107 -6.11 -5.43 -15.36
CA LYS A 107 -5.00 -4.47 -15.32
C LYS A 107 -3.71 -5.17 -14.89
N LEU A 108 -2.63 -4.99 -15.66
CA LEU A 108 -1.30 -5.41 -15.24
C LEU A 108 -0.65 -4.32 -14.39
N ILE A 109 -0.13 -4.70 -13.24
CA ILE A 109 0.63 -3.83 -12.33
C ILE A 109 1.98 -4.48 -12.06
N LEU A 110 3.03 -3.68 -12.06
CA LEU A 110 4.37 -4.11 -11.74
C LEU A 110 4.77 -3.60 -10.36
N ILE A 111 5.33 -4.48 -9.52
CA ILE A 111 5.91 -4.09 -8.24
C ILE A 111 7.40 -4.42 -8.24
N TYR A 112 8.21 -3.37 -8.20
CA TYR A 112 9.65 -3.48 -7.92
C TYR A 112 9.86 -3.47 -6.41
N ASN A 113 10.14 -4.64 -5.87
CA ASN A 113 10.28 -4.83 -4.42
C ASN A 113 11.74 -4.79 -3.97
N LYS A 114 11.97 -4.71 -2.66
CA LYS A 114 13.30 -4.63 -2.02
C LYS A 114 14.14 -3.44 -2.53
N ILE A 115 13.49 -2.28 -2.71
CA ILE A 115 14.19 -1.06 -3.14
C ILE A 115 15.32 -0.63 -2.19
N ASP A 116 15.25 -1.06 -0.95
CA ASP A 116 16.27 -0.85 0.07
C ASP A 116 17.61 -1.51 -0.22
N LEU A 117 17.64 -2.50 -1.11
CA LEU A 117 18.89 -3.16 -1.56
C LEU A 117 19.61 -2.39 -2.67
N ASN A 118 18.96 -1.38 -3.26
CA ASN A 118 19.56 -0.53 -4.29
C ASN A 118 19.88 0.87 -3.74
N PRO A 119 21.13 1.13 -3.31
CA PRO A 119 21.50 2.44 -2.76
C PRO A 119 21.34 3.60 -3.74
N GLN A 120 21.43 3.34 -5.05
CA GLN A 120 21.26 4.35 -6.07
C GLN A 120 19.82 4.83 -6.16
N LEU A 121 18.85 3.95 -5.98
CA LEU A 121 17.41 4.30 -5.98
C LEU A 121 17.01 5.23 -4.84
N LEU A 122 17.76 5.23 -3.75
CA LEU A 122 17.53 6.15 -2.62
C LEU A 122 17.94 7.59 -2.95
N GLN A 123 18.75 7.77 -3.96
CA GLN A 123 19.28 9.06 -4.43
C GLN A 123 18.69 9.49 -5.78
N GLU A 124 18.23 8.53 -6.59
CA GLU A 124 17.68 8.78 -7.91
C GLU A 124 16.19 9.12 -7.88
N ASN A 125 15.77 9.83 -8.93
CA ASN A 125 14.36 10.11 -9.13
C ASN A 125 13.63 8.84 -9.60
N LEU A 126 12.71 8.30 -8.77
CA LEU A 126 11.92 7.11 -9.08
C LEU A 126 11.15 7.23 -10.40
N SER A 127 10.86 8.46 -10.85
CA SER A 127 10.23 8.68 -12.16
C SER A 127 11.14 8.28 -13.33
N LEU A 128 12.44 8.57 -13.24
CA LEU A 128 13.42 8.15 -14.26
C LEU A 128 13.50 6.63 -14.35
N LEU A 129 13.51 5.94 -13.21
CA LEU A 129 13.52 4.48 -13.20
C LEU A 129 12.22 3.91 -13.76
N THR A 130 11.07 4.52 -13.45
CA THR A 130 9.79 4.15 -14.06
C THR A 130 9.87 4.24 -15.57
N ASP A 131 10.38 5.36 -16.10
CA ASP A 131 10.52 5.58 -17.55
C ASP A 131 11.50 4.57 -18.17
N GLN A 132 12.60 4.26 -17.51
CA GLN A 132 13.56 3.25 -17.97
C GLN A 132 12.91 1.86 -18.08
N ILE A 133 12.23 1.40 -17.02
CA ILE A 133 11.55 0.10 -17.03
C ILE A 133 10.46 0.09 -18.10
N GLN A 134 9.66 1.15 -18.22
CA GLN A 134 8.60 1.24 -19.23
C GLN A 134 9.12 1.29 -20.66
N ASN A 135 10.33 1.78 -20.88
CA ASN A 135 10.95 1.80 -22.20
C ASN A 135 11.57 0.46 -22.59
N LEU A 136 11.98 -0.35 -21.61
CA LEU A 136 12.46 -1.72 -21.86
C LEU A 136 11.32 -2.68 -22.22
N ILE A 137 10.09 -2.40 -21.77
CA ILE A 137 8.92 -3.26 -21.98
C ILE A 137 8.15 -2.77 -23.20
N ASN A 138 8.05 -3.62 -24.22
CA ASN A 138 7.35 -3.30 -25.48
C ASN A 138 5.84 -3.65 -25.39
N LEU A 139 5.08 -2.89 -24.61
CA LEU A 139 3.65 -3.09 -24.44
C LEU A 139 2.83 -1.91 -25.01
N LYS A 140 1.65 -2.23 -25.59
CA LYS A 140 0.70 -1.21 -26.10
C LYS A 140 0.19 -0.29 -24.99
N ILE A 141 -0.10 -0.86 -23.82
CA ILE A 141 -0.54 -0.14 -22.62
C ILE A 141 0.56 -0.31 -21.59
N LYS A 142 1.15 0.79 -21.18
CA LYS A 142 2.21 0.77 -20.16
C LYS A 142 1.59 0.45 -18.79
N PRO A 143 2.12 -0.55 -18.07
CA PRO A 143 1.64 -0.89 -16.74
C PRO A 143 2.03 0.20 -15.71
N ASP A 144 1.22 0.33 -14.65
CA ASP A 144 1.66 1.11 -13.49
C ASP A 144 2.78 0.37 -12.77
N ILE A 145 3.80 1.12 -12.35
CA ILE A 145 4.96 0.58 -11.64
C ILE A 145 5.02 1.19 -10.26
N TYR A 146 5.13 0.33 -9.24
CA TYR A 146 5.26 0.73 -7.84
C TYR A 146 6.55 0.18 -7.25
N PHE A 147 7.09 0.92 -6.28
CA PHE A 147 8.34 0.63 -5.61
C PHE A 147 8.09 0.34 -4.14
N THR A 148 8.50 -0.83 -3.66
CA THR A 148 8.18 -1.28 -2.30
C THR A 148 9.38 -1.90 -1.58
N SER A 149 9.32 -1.89 -0.25
CA SER A 149 10.20 -2.68 0.62
C SER A 149 9.50 -2.96 1.94
N ILE A 150 9.74 -4.15 2.50
CA ILE A 150 9.23 -4.54 3.82
C ILE A 150 10.09 -4.03 4.97
N LYS A 151 11.23 -3.38 4.68
CA LYS A 151 12.00 -2.71 5.73
C LYS A 151 11.19 -1.58 6.35
N GLN A 152 11.32 -1.43 7.65
CA GLN A 152 10.53 -0.48 8.43
C GLN A 152 10.58 0.95 7.86
N GLU A 153 11.76 1.35 7.35
CA GLU A 153 11.99 2.66 6.73
C GLU A 153 11.15 2.90 5.46
N PHE A 154 10.71 1.83 4.80
CA PHE A 154 10.00 1.88 3.52
C PHE A 154 8.60 1.31 3.57
N ILE A 155 8.14 0.87 4.75
CA ILE A 155 6.84 0.20 4.89
C ILE A 155 5.67 1.04 4.36
N TYR A 156 5.79 2.37 4.44
CA TYR A 156 4.81 3.30 3.87
C TYR A 156 4.60 3.07 2.37
N SER A 157 5.64 2.63 1.65
CA SER A 157 5.55 2.38 0.20
C SER A 157 4.58 1.26 -0.13
N ILE A 158 4.53 0.22 0.72
CA ILE A 158 3.58 -0.90 0.59
C ILE A 158 2.15 -0.40 0.79
N HIS A 159 1.89 0.30 1.90
CA HIS A 159 0.55 0.82 2.19
C HIS A 159 0.09 1.84 1.14
N ASN A 160 1.00 2.70 0.65
CA ASN A 160 0.68 3.63 -0.43
C ASN A 160 0.32 2.89 -1.73
N THR A 161 1.12 1.91 -2.12
CA THR A 161 0.89 1.10 -3.32
C THR A 161 -0.48 0.43 -3.27
N PHE A 162 -0.79 -0.27 -2.19
CA PHE A 162 -2.08 -0.97 -2.08
C PHE A 162 -3.26 -0.01 -1.88
N SER A 163 -3.08 1.11 -1.21
CA SER A 163 -4.09 2.18 -1.16
C SER A 163 -4.41 2.71 -2.57
N GLU A 164 -3.41 2.93 -3.42
CA GLU A 164 -3.60 3.34 -4.83
C GLU A 164 -4.34 2.25 -5.62
N ILE A 165 -3.88 1.02 -5.55
CA ILE A 165 -4.46 -0.11 -6.27
C ILE A 165 -5.92 -0.32 -5.84
N LEU A 166 -6.19 -0.44 -4.54
CA LEU A 166 -7.50 -0.77 -4.02
C LEU A 166 -8.50 0.39 -4.15
N SER A 167 -8.05 1.65 -4.13
CA SER A 167 -8.91 2.80 -4.38
C SER A 167 -9.53 2.81 -5.78
N SER A 168 -8.96 2.08 -6.73
CA SER A 168 -9.54 1.95 -8.08
C SER A 168 -10.74 1.00 -8.13
N PHE A 169 -10.97 0.18 -7.09
CA PHE A 169 -12.04 -0.82 -7.01
C PHE A 169 -13.02 -0.56 -5.87
N SER A 170 -12.56 0.05 -4.79
CA SER A 170 -13.39 0.41 -3.63
C SER A 170 -13.82 1.87 -3.73
N GLU A 171 -15.12 2.10 -3.89
CA GLU A 171 -15.67 3.45 -3.92
C GLU A 171 -15.45 4.16 -2.58
N LYS A 172 -15.57 3.42 -1.46
CA LYS A 172 -15.32 3.97 -0.13
C LYS A 172 -13.87 4.37 0.04
N THR A 173 -12.92 3.49 -0.29
CA THR A 173 -11.47 3.82 -0.22
C THR A 173 -11.13 5.03 -1.08
N SER A 174 -11.67 5.10 -2.31
CA SER A 174 -11.48 6.23 -3.21
C SER A 174 -12.01 7.54 -2.62
N LYS A 175 -13.19 7.53 -2.01
CA LYS A 175 -13.79 8.71 -1.36
C LYS A 175 -12.95 9.17 -0.16
N ILE A 176 -12.57 8.24 0.72
CA ILE A 176 -11.73 8.55 1.88
C ILE A 176 -10.44 9.21 1.43
N LYS A 177 -9.76 8.61 0.45
CA LYS A 177 -8.51 9.13 -0.09
C LYS A 177 -8.67 10.55 -0.64
N LYS A 178 -9.71 10.82 -1.45
CA LYS A 178 -9.99 12.15 -1.98
C LYS A 178 -10.25 13.18 -0.90
N ILE A 179 -10.95 12.82 0.17
CA ILE A 179 -11.18 13.70 1.32
C ILE A 179 -9.84 14.04 1.98
N LEU A 180 -9.02 13.03 2.29
CA LEU A 180 -7.72 13.27 2.90
C LEU A 180 -6.85 14.18 2.03
N GLU A 181 -6.71 13.88 0.74
CA GLU A 181 -5.91 14.66 -0.20
C GLU A 181 -6.40 16.10 -0.33
N LYS A 182 -7.72 16.33 -0.36
CA LYS A 182 -8.33 17.66 -0.39
C LYS A 182 -7.96 18.46 0.86
N GLN A 183 -8.09 17.84 2.03
CA GLN A 183 -7.92 18.51 3.32
C GLN A 183 -6.45 18.82 3.64
N ILE A 184 -5.52 17.94 3.22
CA ILE A 184 -4.08 18.16 3.48
C ILE A 184 -3.36 18.99 2.43
N LYS A 185 -4.04 19.42 1.37
CA LYS A 185 -3.43 20.08 0.20
C LYS A 185 -2.52 21.26 0.58
N ASP A 186 -2.92 22.03 1.58
CA ASP A 186 -2.21 23.21 2.02
C ASP A 186 -1.20 22.95 3.16
N TYR A 187 -1.08 21.69 3.58
CA TYR A 187 -0.18 21.27 4.65
C TYR A 187 1.05 20.57 4.09
N SER A 188 2.24 21.11 4.38
CA SER A 188 3.50 20.57 3.84
C SER A 188 4.10 19.40 4.64
N ASN A 189 3.72 19.26 5.90
CA ASN A 189 4.37 18.35 6.86
C ASN A 189 3.34 17.57 7.69
N VAL A 190 2.24 17.16 7.06
CA VAL A 190 1.18 16.40 7.68
C VAL A 190 0.94 15.10 6.90
N LEU A 191 0.75 14.01 7.62
CA LEU A 191 0.31 12.72 7.08
C LEU A 191 -0.93 12.27 7.83
N CYS A 192 -1.94 11.82 7.08
CA CYS A 192 -3.15 11.22 7.65
C CYS A 192 -3.24 9.75 7.26
N LEU A 193 -3.59 8.89 8.21
CA LEU A 193 -3.87 7.47 8.03
C LEU A 193 -5.29 7.18 8.47
N VAL A 194 -6.00 6.35 7.71
CA VAL A 194 -7.29 5.80 8.11
C VAL A 194 -7.14 4.30 8.33
N ILE A 195 -7.62 3.84 9.48
CA ILE A 195 -7.41 2.48 9.98
C ILE A 195 -8.76 1.85 10.26
N ASP A 196 -8.91 0.56 9.95
CA ASP A 196 -10.14 -0.22 10.21
C ASP A 196 -10.18 -0.85 11.60
N ASP A 197 -11.24 -1.61 11.88
CA ASP A 197 -11.46 -2.34 13.13
C ASP A 197 -10.52 -3.55 13.32
N GLN A 198 -9.81 -3.94 12.27
CA GLN A 198 -8.78 -4.97 12.30
C GLN A 198 -7.36 -4.37 12.36
N ASN A 199 -7.26 -3.05 12.62
CA ASN A 199 -6.02 -2.28 12.61
C ASN A 199 -5.27 -2.27 11.27
N LYS A 200 -5.97 -2.49 10.14
CA LYS A 200 -5.38 -2.37 8.81
C LYS A 200 -5.36 -0.92 8.36
N VAL A 201 -4.27 -0.49 7.76
CA VAL A 201 -4.19 0.82 7.12
C VAL A 201 -4.95 0.77 5.80
N ILE A 202 -6.14 1.35 5.79
CA ILE A 202 -7.03 1.37 4.62
C ILE A 202 -6.53 2.34 3.56
N THR A 203 -6.12 3.52 3.98
CA THR A 203 -5.56 4.53 3.08
C THR A 203 -4.71 5.52 3.85
N GLN A 204 -3.81 6.15 3.12
CA GLN A 204 -3.00 7.25 3.61
C GLN A 204 -3.12 8.46 2.68
N SER A 205 -2.93 9.64 3.25
CA SER A 205 -2.85 10.85 2.45
C SER A 205 -1.54 10.90 1.68
N LYS A 206 -1.60 11.37 0.42
CA LYS A 206 -0.43 11.63 -0.41
C LYS A 206 -0.18 13.13 -0.46
N SER A 207 0.77 13.62 0.32
CA SER A 207 1.21 15.02 0.18
C SER A 207 2.35 15.10 -0.83
N GLN A 208 2.20 15.97 -1.82
CA GLN A 208 3.25 16.24 -2.81
C GLN A 208 4.52 16.86 -2.19
N LYS A 209 4.40 17.38 -0.97
CA LYS A 209 5.46 18.09 -0.25
C LYS A 209 6.06 17.29 0.90
N ASN A 210 5.56 16.09 1.20
CA ASN A 210 6.06 15.31 2.31
C ASN A 210 7.48 14.83 2.06
N LYS A 211 8.37 15.22 2.95
CA LYS A 211 9.70 14.63 3.00
C LYS A 211 9.58 13.16 3.41
N ILE A 212 10.35 12.31 2.77
CA ILE A 212 10.42 10.86 3.05
C ILE A 212 10.54 10.58 4.56
N ASN A 213 11.29 11.41 5.29
CA ASN A 213 11.49 11.28 6.73
C ASN A 213 10.20 11.39 7.56
N LEU A 214 9.25 12.28 7.20
CA LEU A 214 7.98 12.37 7.93
C LEU A 214 7.16 11.09 7.75
N ILE A 215 7.11 10.57 6.54
CA ILE A 215 6.38 9.35 6.23
C ILE A 215 6.99 8.17 6.99
N TYR A 216 8.32 8.05 7.01
CA TYR A 216 9.03 7.03 7.77
C TYR A 216 8.73 7.08 9.26
N ASP A 217 8.94 8.22 9.88
CA ASP A 217 8.69 8.41 11.33
C ASP A 217 7.24 8.10 11.70
N SER A 218 6.30 8.42 10.79
CA SER A 218 4.87 8.17 10.97
C SER A 218 4.57 6.69 11.10
N PHE A 219 5.11 5.87 10.22
CA PHE A 219 4.88 4.44 10.28
C PHE A 219 5.63 3.76 11.43
N VAL A 220 6.82 4.25 11.81
CA VAL A 220 7.51 3.77 13.00
C VAL A 220 6.67 4.02 14.26
N ILE A 221 6.11 5.22 14.39
CA ILE A 221 5.23 5.58 15.51
C ILE A 221 3.97 4.72 15.49
N PHE A 222 3.32 4.59 14.33
CA PHE A 222 2.12 3.77 14.18
C PHE A 222 2.38 2.31 14.59
N TYR A 223 3.42 1.68 14.06
CA TYR A 223 3.75 0.31 14.43
C TYR A 223 4.12 0.15 15.91
N ARG A 224 4.78 1.12 16.49
CA ARG A 224 5.08 1.11 17.92
C ARG A 224 3.81 1.18 18.77
N LEU A 225 2.88 2.09 18.43
CA LEU A 225 1.61 2.20 19.14
C LEU A 225 0.76 0.94 18.96
N TRP A 226 0.82 0.34 17.81
CA TRP A 226 0.12 -0.91 17.49
C TRP A 226 0.73 -2.11 18.22
N GLU A 227 2.07 -2.30 18.21
CA GLU A 227 2.78 -3.35 18.95
C GLU A 227 2.50 -3.28 20.47
N GLU A 228 2.36 -2.09 21.00
CA GLU A 228 2.09 -1.87 22.43
C GLU A 228 0.60 -1.99 22.78
N ASN A 229 -0.29 -2.31 21.82
CA ASN A 229 -1.75 -2.29 21.97
C ASN A 229 -2.29 -0.97 22.56
N LYS A 230 -1.60 0.13 22.31
CA LYS A 230 -1.89 1.43 22.91
C LYS A 230 -2.73 2.36 22.04
N LEU A 231 -3.16 1.95 20.83
CA LEU A 231 -4.01 2.81 20.00
C LEU A 231 -5.25 3.27 20.77
N ASP A 232 -5.86 2.39 21.59
CA ASP A 232 -7.02 2.74 22.42
C ASP A 232 -6.70 3.64 23.61
N SER A 233 -5.49 3.61 24.14
CA SER A 233 -5.07 4.44 25.27
C SER A 233 -4.68 5.86 24.89
N TYR A 234 -4.39 6.11 23.62
CA TYR A 234 -4.06 7.44 23.07
C TYR A 234 -5.29 8.17 22.48
N LEU A 235 -6.48 7.77 22.93
CA LEU A 235 -7.74 8.32 22.45
C LEU A 235 -8.09 9.65 23.10
N TYR A 236 -8.73 10.49 22.29
CA TYR A 236 -9.41 11.74 22.62
C TYR A 236 -8.55 13.00 22.67
N ASN A 237 -8.50 13.70 21.54
CA ASN A 237 -8.10 15.12 21.42
C ASN A 237 -6.78 15.54 22.08
N GLU A 238 -6.04 14.59 22.66
CA GLU A 238 -4.74 14.85 23.24
C GLU A 238 -3.67 14.75 22.16
N SER A 239 -2.76 15.71 22.17
CA SER A 239 -1.58 15.71 21.32
C SER A 239 -0.49 14.87 21.99
N HIS A 240 -0.05 13.83 21.30
CA HIS A 240 1.06 13.02 21.77
C HIS A 240 2.34 13.46 21.07
N LEU A 241 3.37 13.76 21.88
CA LEU A 241 4.67 14.20 21.38
C LEU A 241 5.62 13.01 21.29
N PHE A 242 6.11 12.75 20.09
CA PHE A 242 7.13 11.73 19.84
C PHE A 242 8.42 12.39 19.39
N LYS A 243 9.51 12.07 20.07
CA LYS A 243 10.86 12.48 19.65
C LYS A 243 11.51 11.36 18.85
N SER A 244 11.91 11.67 17.62
CA SER A 244 12.67 10.79 16.76
C SER A 244 13.73 11.60 16.00
N ASN A 245 14.98 11.14 16.01
CA ASN A 245 16.11 11.78 15.31
C ASN A 245 16.18 13.31 15.55
N ASP A 246 16.12 13.75 16.80
CA ASP A 246 16.12 15.15 17.26
C ASP A 246 14.96 16.01 16.72
N LYS A 247 13.97 15.39 16.13
CA LYS A 247 12.72 16.06 15.72
C LYS A 247 11.57 15.61 16.61
N ILE A 248 10.71 16.56 16.93
CA ILE A 248 9.47 16.30 17.65
C ILE A 248 8.34 16.18 16.63
N ARG A 249 7.49 15.17 16.82
CA ARG A 249 6.30 14.92 16.01
C ARG A 249 5.07 14.99 16.90
N ILE A 250 4.03 15.60 16.38
CA ILE A 250 2.71 15.56 17.02
C ILE A 250 1.90 14.45 16.36
N VAL A 251 1.32 13.60 17.18
CA VAL A 251 0.36 12.57 16.75
C VAL A 251 -0.97 12.84 17.42
N LYS A 252 -2.03 12.91 16.63
CA LYS A 252 -3.42 12.97 17.11
C LYS A 252 -4.19 11.78 16.53
N ILE A 253 -4.98 11.13 17.40
CA ILE A 253 -5.79 9.96 17.01
C ILE A 253 -7.24 10.25 17.32
N SER A 254 -8.10 10.16 16.30
CA SER A 254 -9.54 10.36 16.43
C SER A 254 -10.30 9.09 16.10
N ARG A 255 -11.34 8.77 16.87
CA ARG A 255 -12.23 7.63 16.57
C ARG A 255 -13.24 7.96 15.49
N LEU A 256 -13.45 7.00 14.57
CA LEU A 256 -14.40 7.09 13.46
C LEU A 256 -15.66 6.25 13.69
N LYS A 257 -15.94 5.81 14.93
CA LYS A 257 -17.07 4.91 15.27
C LYS A 257 -18.44 5.42 14.86
N PHE A 258 -18.59 6.74 14.67
CA PHE A 258 -19.87 7.34 14.22
C PHE A 258 -20.20 7.04 12.75
N LEU A 259 -19.27 6.51 11.95
CA LEU A 259 -19.47 6.30 10.52
C LEU A 259 -20.24 5.02 10.17
N ARG A 260 -20.69 4.22 11.15
CA ARG A 260 -21.31 2.90 10.91
C ARG A 260 -20.57 2.08 9.84
N SER A 261 -19.25 2.21 9.83
CA SER A 261 -18.34 1.54 8.91
C SER A 261 -17.28 0.80 9.73
N ASN A 262 -16.55 -0.10 9.10
CA ASN A 262 -15.44 -0.78 9.75
C ASN A 262 -14.24 0.16 10.00
N LEU A 263 -14.36 1.45 9.71
CA LEU A 263 -13.32 2.44 10.01
C LEU A 263 -13.30 2.77 11.49
N THR A 264 -12.13 2.69 12.11
CA THR A 264 -11.99 2.86 13.55
C THR A 264 -11.23 4.11 13.93
N TYR A 265 -10.13 4.42 13.24
CA TYR A 265 -9.25 5.53 13.60
C TYR A 265 -8.86 6.39 12.41
N LEU A 266 -8.81 7.70 12.66
CA LEU A 266 -8.05 8.68 11.90
C LEU A 266 -6.79 9.02 12.70
N VAL A 267 -5.61 8.76 12.16
CA VAL A 267 -4.32 9.10 12.75
C VAL A 267 -3.72 10.25 11.95
N VAL A 268 -3.42 11.35 12.61
CA VAL A 268 -2.80 12.54 12.00
C VAL A 268 -1.44 12.76 12.64
N LEU A 269 -0.41 12.82 11.80
CA LEU A 269 0.96 13.06 12.21
C LEU A 269 1.46 14.37 11.59
N SER A 270 2.14 15.20 12.38
CA SER A 270 2.63 16.50 11.94
C SER A 270 4.02 16.82 12.51
N GLU A 271 4.85 17.45 11.70
CA GLU A 271 6.06 18.14 12.15
C GLU A 271 5.77 19.58 12.64
N SER A 272 4.55 20.07 12.46
CA SER A 272 4.15 21.41 12.87
C SER A 272 3.60 21.41 14.29
N PHE A 273 4.05 22.34 15.11
CA PHE A 273 3.58 22.54 16.49
C PHE A 273 2.29 23.34 16.61
N ASN A 274 1.64 23.71 15.52
CA ASN A 274 0.40 24.46 15.58
C ASN A 274 -0.78 23.52 15.83
N GLU A 275 -1.08 23.24 17.09
CA GLU A 275 -2.16 22.35 17.52
C GLU A 275 -3.53 22.84 17.03
N ILE A 276 -3.78 24.13 17.04
CA ILE A 276 -5.05 24.74 16.59
C ILE A 276 -5.32 24.37 15.14
N LYS A 277 -4.31 24.53 14.26
CA LYS A 277 -4.44 24.15 12.85
C LYS A 277 -4.63 22.64 12.64
N LEU A 278 -4.05 21.81 13.51
CA LEU A 278 -4.26 20.37 13.44
C LEU A 278 -5.67 20.00 13.90
N ASP A 279 -6.21 20.65 14.90
CA ASP A 279 -7.58 20.43 15.35
C ASP A 279 -8.59 20.88 14.29
N GLU A 280 -8.37 22.03 13.64
CA GLU A 280 -9.16 22.47 12.49
C GLU A 280 -9.10 21.45 11.34
N LEU A 281 -7.91 20.95 11.01
CA LEU A 281 -7.74 19.93 9.97
C LEU A 281 -8.52 18.65 10.31
N ILE A 282 -8.38 18.15 11.54
CA ILE A 282 -9.08 16.95 12.00
C ILE A 282 -10.59 17.18 11.93
N HIS A 283 -11.05 18.32 12.44
CA HIS A 283 -12.47 18.69 12.41
C HIS A 283 -13.02 18.67 10.96
N ASN A 284 -12.33 19.30 10.04
CA ASN A 284 -12.72 19.37 8.63
C ASN A 284 -12.75 17.98 7.97
N ILE A 285 -11.77 17.10 8.28
CA ILE A 285 -11.76 15.72 7.79
C ILE A 285 -12.97 14.95 8.35
N LEU A 286 -13.23 15.06 9.65
CA LEU A 286 -14.35 14.37 10.31
C LEU A 286 -15.71 14.86 9.77
N GLU A 287 -15.86 16.15 9.53
CA GLU A 287 -17.06 16.73 8.93
C GLU A 287 -17.29 16.24 7.50
N ASP A 288 -16.23 16.23 6.66
CA ASP A 288 -16.30 15.65 5.31
C ASP A 288 -16.64 14.15 5.37
N PHE A 289 -16.13 13.40 6.35
CA PHE A 289 -16.47 11.99 6.53
C PHE A 289 -17.95 11.81 6.93
N ILE A 290 -18.45 12.60 7.88
CA ILE A 290 -19.88 12.57 8.28
C ILE A 290 -20.76 12.83 7.07
N ASN A 291 -20.48 13.88 6.31
CA ASN A 291 -21.27 14.28 5.15
C ASN A 291 -21.30 13.21 4.03
N ASN A 292 -20.22 12.45 3.88
CA ASN A 292 -20.08 11.46 2.81
C ASN A 292 -20.50 10.03 3.21
N PHE A 293 -20.46 9.70 4.50
CA PHE A 293 -20.66 8.31 4.97
C PHE A 293 -21.78 8.15 5.99
N ALA A 294 -22.15 9.18 6.78
CA ALA A 294 -23.19 9.05 7.81
C ALA A 294 -24.61 9.16 7.26
N ASN A 295 -24.83 9.85 6.12
CA ASN A 295 -26.16 10.18 5.58
C ASN A 295 -26.68 9.21 4.51
N LYS A 296 -26.07 8.04 4.33
CA LYS A 296 -26.55 7.01 3.40
C LYS A 296 -27.09 5.80 4.16
N SER A 297 -28.19 6.02 4.88
CA SER A 297 -29.05 4.93 5.41
C SER A 297 -30.34 4.87 4.63
#